data_359344a1765fb7769a68190ba4f8f0af
#
_entry.id   359344a1765fb7769a68190ba4f8f0af
#
_cell.length_a   1.000
_cell.length_b   1.000
_cell.length_c   1.000
_cell.angle_alpha   90.00
_cell.angle_beta   90.00
_cell.angle_gamma   90.00
#
_symmetry.space_group_name_H-M   'P 1'
#
loop_
_entity.id
_entity.type
_entity.pdbx_description
1 polymer ?
#
loop_
_entity_poly.entity_id
_entity_poly.type
_entity_poly.pdbx_seq_one_letter_code
_entity_poly.pdbx_strand_id
1 'polypeptide(L)'
;GMKNSGKTTLMNHAISFLKERGYSVATIKHHGHIGEEIELQSSDVDHMKHFAAGADQSIVQGHHLQQTVTRNKKQSLREIIENSVTIDCSIILVEGFKEENYDKIIVYKNNDELRTLQRLSHVIGKIETNHPRANNQLKHLLNKLIKDKGMN
;
A
#
# COMPACT_ATOMS: atom_id res chain seq x y z
N GLY A 1 -7.15 3.71 -7.49
CA GLY A 1 -8.56 3.31 -7.65
C GLY A 1 -9.47 4.01 -6.67
N MET A 2 -10.75 3.99 -6.98
CA MET A 2 -11.79 4.51 -6.08
C MET A 2 -12.05 3.53 -4.93
N LYS A 3 -12.83 3.97 -3.92
CA LYS A 3 -13.25 3.10 -2.81
C LYS A 3 -14.01 1.87 -3.36
N ASN A 4 -13.74 0.69 -2.79
CA ASN A 4 -14.37 -0.57 -3.19
C ASN A 4 -14.14 -0.97 -4.67
N SER A 5 -13.05 -0.55 -5.26
CA SER A 5 -12.69 -0.87 -6.65
C SER A 5 -11.91 -2.18 -6.81
N GLY A 6 -11.65 -2.92 -5.72
CA GLY A 6 -10.86 -4.15 -5.75
C GLY A 6 -9.35 -3.94 -5.58
N LYS A 7 -8.92 -2.75 -5.15
CA LYS A 7 -7.49 -2.42 -4.93
C LYS A 7 -6.80 -3.41 -4.00
N THR A 8 -7.41 -3.71 -2.86
CA THR A 8 -6.79 -4.58 -1.85
C THR A 8 -6.58 -5.99 -2.39
N THR A 9 -7.53 -6.51 -3.15
CA THR A 9 -7.40 -7.83 -3.78
C THR A 9 -6.25 -7.86 -4.77
N LEU A 10 -6.14 -6.87 -5.64
CA LEU A 10 -5.02 -6.78 -6.58
C LEU A 10 -3.69 -6.53 -5.86
N MET A 11 -3.69 -5.74 -4.80
CA MET A 11 -2.51 -5.54 -3.96
C MET A 11 -2.01 -6.87 -3.39
N ASN A 12 -2.90 -7.69 -2.86
CA ASN A 12 -2.56 -9.01 -2.32
C ASN A 12 -1.98 -9.93 -3.40
N HIS A 13 -2.55 -9.93 -4.60
CA HIS A 13 -2.00 -10.67 -5.74
C HIS A 13 -0.60 -10.18 -6.14
N ALA A 14 -0.39 -8.86 -6.13
CA ALA A 14 0.91 -8.28 -6.44
C ALA A 14 1.97 -8.69 -5.40
N ILE A 15 1.63 -8.64 -4.12
CA ILE A 15 2.52 -9.06 -3.02
C ILE A 15 2.91 -10.53 -3.21
N SER A 16 1.94 -11.42 -3.38
CA SER A 16 2.18 -12.85 -3.56
C SER A 16 3.08 -13.13 -4.77
N PHE A 17 2.79 -12.50 -5.89
CA PHE A 17 3.57 -12.62 -7.11
C PHE A 17 5.04 -12.20 -6.91
N LEU A 18 5.27 -11.08 -6.28
CA LEU A 18 6.62 -10.58 -6.01
C LEU A 18 7.36 -11.45 -4.99
N LYS A 19 6.67 -11.91 -3.96
CA LYS A 19 7.26 -12.80 -2.94
C LYS A 19 7.67 -14.15 -3.54
N GLU A 20 6.87 -14.74 -4.41
CA GLU A 20 7.20 -15.99 -5.12
C GLU A 20 8.46 -15.85 -5.97
N ARG A 21 8.78 -14.65 -6.43
CA ARG A 21 10.00 -14.34 -7.18
C ARG A 21 11.20 -13.98 -6.29
N GLY A 22 11.05 -14.02 -4.98
CA GLY A 22 12.13 -13.78 -4.03
C GLY A 22 12.35 -12.31 -3.67
N TYR A 23 11.48 -11.40 -4.08
CA TYR A 23 11.58 -9.99 -3.72
C TYR A 23 11.10 -9.73 -2.30
N SER A 24 11.77 -8.82 -1.60
CA SER A 24 11.29 -8.27 -0.34
C SER A 24 10.33 -7.11 -0.60
N VAL A 25 9.20 -7.09 0.06
CA VAL A 25 8.10 -6.15 -0.21
C VAL A 25 7.69 -5.43 1.07
N ALA A 26 7.64 -4.11 1.01
CA ALA A 26 6.95 -3.29 2.00
C ALA A 26 5.65 -2.75 1.40
N THR A 27 4.67 -2.49 2.24
CA THR A 27 3.39 -1.90 1.81
C THR A 27 3.06 -0.66 2.61
N ILE A 28 2.49 0.32 1.94
CA ILE A 28 1.96 1.53 2.56
C ILE A 28 0.50 1.68 2.12
N LYS A 29 -0.38 1.92 3.08
CA LYS A 29 -1.78 2.21 2.78
C LYS A 29 -2.16 3.57 3.37
N HIS A 30 -2.76 4.40 2.54
CA HIS A 30 -3.36 5.65 2.98
C HIS A 30 -4.82 5.44 3.37
N HIS A 31 -5.14 5.69 4.63
CA HIS A 31 -6.51 5.73 5.11
C HIS A 31 -7.04 7.15 4.89
N GLY A 32 -7.66 7.38 3.73
CA GLY A 32 -7.79 8.71 3.13
C GLY A 32 -9.06 9.49 3.42
N HIS A 33 -9.91 9.06 4.35
CA HIS A 33 -11.11 9.84 4.67
C HIS A 33 -10.80 10.92 5.71
N ILE A 34 -11.28 12.13 5.43
CA ILE A 34 -11.12 13.27 6.35
C ILE A 34 -11.80 12.94 7.68
N GLY A 35 -11.03 13.03 8.77
CA GLY A 35 -11.53 12.79 10.12
C GLY A 35 -11.61 11.33 10.54
N GLU A 36 -11.28 10.38 9.69
CA GLU A 36 -11.22 8.97 10.06
C GLU A 36 -9.79 8.60 10.49
N GLU A 37 -9.70 7.76 11.51
CA GLU A 37 -8.44 7.23 12.03
C GLU A 37 -8.34 5.73 11.74
N ILE A 38 -7.13 5.21 11.79
CA ILE A 38 -6.88 3.78 11.66
C ILE A 38 -7.43 3.03 12.87
N GLU A 39 -7.90 1.81 12.63
CA GLU A 39 -8.35 0.91 13.68
C GLU A 39 -7.14 0.23 14.34
N LEU A 40 -7.04 0.34 15.65
CA LEU A 40 -5.98 -0.27 16.45
C LEU A 40 -6.47 -1.57 17.09
N GLN A 41 -5.52 -2.36 17.62
CA GLN A 41 -5.85 -3.50 18.47
C GLN A 41 -6.68 -3.07 19.68
N SER A 42 -7.40 -4.04 20.28
CA SER A 42 -8.16 -3.82 21.50
C SER A 42 -7.30 -3.17 22.60
N SER A 43 -7.89 -2.25 23.35
CA SER A 43 -7.26 -1.61 24.51
C SER A 43 -6.96 -2.58 25.66
N ASP A 44 -7.39 -3.84 25.56
CA ASP A 44 -7.16 -4.85 26.62
C ASP A 44 -5.73 -5.43 26.61
N VAL A 45 -4.98 -5.26 25.53
CA VAL A 45 -3.59 -5.70 25.47
C VAL A 45 -2.64 -4.65 26.03
N ASP A 46 -1.54 -5.09 26.65
CA ASP A 46 -0.68 -4.23 27.47
C ASP A 46 -0.07 -3.07 26.68
N HIS A 47 0.44 -3.30 25.48
CA HIS A 47 1.04 -2.23 24.69
C HIS A 47 0.01 -1.19 24.22
N MET A 48 -1.25 -1.57 24.09
CA MET A 48 -2.33 -0.63 23.80
C MET A 48 -2.77 0.15 25.03
N LYS A 49 -2.67 -0.45 26.23
CA LYS A 49 -2.86 0.26 27.48
C LYS A 49 -1.79 1.35 27.67
N HIS A 50 -0.53 1.04 27.36
CA HIS A 50 0.55 2.03 27.38
C HIS A 50 0.27 3.20 26.43
N PHE A 51 -0.17 2.88 25.21
CA PHE A 51 -0.50 3.90 24.22
C PHE A 51 -1.69 4.77 24.66
N ALA A 52 -2.75 4.14 25.19
CA ALA A 52 -3.93 4.84 25.71
C ALA A 52 -3.61 5.72 26.93
N ALA A 53 -2.62 5.34 27.72
CA ALA A 53 -2.14 6.16 28.86
C ALA A 53 -1.36 7.41 28.42
N GLY A 54 -1.06 7.54 27.14
CA GLY A 54 -0.45 8.74 26.57
C GLY A 54 0.93 8.58 25.96
N ALA A 55 1.42 7.34 25.80
CA ALA A 55 2.70 7.12 25.12
C ALA A 55 2.65 7.67 23.70
N ASP A 56 3.68 8.40 23.28
CA ASP A 56 3.78 8.95 21.92
C ASP A 56 4.12 7.87 20.90
N GLN A 57 4.77 6.81 21.34
CA GLN A 57 5.07 5.63 20.53
C GLN A 57 5.02 4.40 21.43
N SER A 58 4.42 3.31 20.91
CA SER A 58 4.38 2.02 21.58
C SER A 58 4.92 0.95 20.63
N ILE A 59 5.90 0.20 21.11
CA ILE A 59 6.54 -0.89 20.36
C ILE A 59 6.34 -2.18 21.12
N VAL A 60 5.86 -3.21 20.43
CA VAL A 60 5.75 -4.56 20.98
C VAL A 60 6.49 -5.55 20.09
N GLN A 61 7.32 -6.37 20.72
CA GLN A 61 8.07 -7.43 20.05
C GLN A 61 7.54 -8.78 20.48
N GLY A 62 7.18 -9.59 19.50
CA GLY A 62 6.88 -11.01 19.67
C GLY A 62 8.08 -11.87 19.23
N HIS A 63 7.82 -13.15 18.95
CA HIS A 63 8.87 -14.08 18.53
C HIS A 63 9.40 -13.79 17.12
N HIS A 64 8.48 -13.49 16.18
CA HIS A 64 8.83 -13.22 14.77
C HIS A 64 8.31 -11.88 14.25
N LEU A 65 7.51 -11.17 15.03
CA LEU A 65 6.86 -9.93 14.60
C LEU A 65 7.14 -8.81 15.57
N GLN A 66 7.24 -7.62 15.04
CA GLN A 66 7.25 -6.37 15.80
C GLN A 66 6.15 -5.47 15.28
N GLN A 67 5.45 -4.82 16.18
CA GLN A 67 4.45 -3.82 15.82
C GLN A 67 4.79 -2.49 16.51
N THR A 68 4.65 -1.41 15.75
CA THR A 68 4.88 -0.05 16.25
C THR A 68 3.67 0.80 15.96
N VAL A 69 3.16 1.51 16.95
CA VAL A 69 2.13 2.53 16.81
C VAL A 69 2.70 3.87 17.25
N THR A 70 2.62 4.85 16.38
CA THR A 70 3.22 6.19 16.64
C THR A 70 2.15 7.26 16.43
N ARG A 71 2.10 8.23 17.35
CA ARG A 71 1.30 9.45 17.19
C ARG A 71 2.06 10.40 16.27
N ASN A 72 1.60 10.53 15.05
CA ASN A 72 2.23 11.40 14.06
C ASN A 72 1.26 12.46 13.55
N LYS A 73 1.81 13.60 13.18
CA LYS A 73 1.10 14.49 12.24
C LYS A 73 1.01 13.80 10.89
N LYS A 74 0.01 14.17 10.09
CA LYS A 74 -0.14 13.66 8.73
C LYS A 74 1.15 13.90 7.94
N GLN A 75 1.71 12.82 7.39
CA GLN A 75 2.94 12.84 6.60
C GLN A 75 2.65 12.70 5.11
N SER A 76 3.54 13.24 4.27
CA SER A 76 3.56 12.92 2.85
C SER A 76 4.00 11.47 2.62
N LEU A 77 3.72 10.93 1.44
CA LEU A 77 4.19 9.59 1.09
C LEU A 77 5.72 9.49 1.17
N ARG A 78 6.42 10.51 0.70
CA ARG A 78 7.89 10.56 0.78
C ARG A 78 8.39 10.47 2.22
N GLU A 79 7.79 11.24 3.13
CA GLU A 79 8.15 11.20 4.55
C GLU A 79 7.89 9.83 5.18
N ILE A 80 6.78 9.17 4.83
CA ILE A 80 6.50 7.80 5.30
C ILE A 80 7.55 6.83 4.79
N ILE A 81 7.92 6.92 3.52
CA ILE A 81 8.97 6.06 2.95
C ILE A 81 10.30 6.28 3.67
N GLU A 82 10.70 7.53 3.89
CA GLU A 82 11.97 7.86 4.52
C GLU A 82 12.03 7.50 6.01
N ASN A 83 10.93 7.66 6.74
CA ASN A 83 10.92 7.56 8.21
C ASN A 83 10.31 6.26 8.75
N SER A 84 9.46 5.60 7.99
CA SER A 84 8.68 4.46 8.51
C SER A 84 8.99 3.13 7.84
N VAL A 85 9.52 3.13 6.63
CA VAL A 85 10.01 1.90 5.98
C VAL A 85 11.42 1.63 6.49
N THR A 86 11.55 0.66 7.41
CA THR A 86 12.78 0.38 8.14
C THR A 86 13.54 -0.84 7.64
N ILE A 87 12.96 -1.57 6.71
CA ILE A 87 13.59 -2.76 6.11
C ILE A 87 14.29 -2.40 4.79
N ASP A 88 15.31 -3.16 4.44
CA ASP A 88 15.87 -3.13 3.10
C ASP A 88 14.98 -3.97 2.20
N CYS A 89 14.16 -3.31 1.40
CA CYS A 89 13.19 -3.97 0.53
C CYS A 89 13.42 -3.67 -0.94
N SER A 90 13.03 -4.64 -1.79
CA SER A 90 13.17 -4.55 -3.24
C SER A 90 12.14 -3.59 -3.84
N ILE A 91 10.94 -3.55 -3.26
CA ILE A 91 9.83 -2.75 -3.76
C ILE A 91 8.90 -2.32 -2.63
N ILE A 92 8.35 -1.14 -2.76
CA ILE A 92 7.30 -0.62 -1.90
C ILE A 92 6.02 -0.52 -2.73
N LEU A 93 4.97 -1.21 -2.31
CA LEU A 93 3.65 -1.14 -2.92
C LEU A 93 2.77 -0.19 -2.10
N VAL A 94 2.13 0.73 -2.78
CA VAL A 94 1.35 1.79 -2.12
C VAL A 94 -0.10 1.72 -2.57
N GLU A 95 -1.01 1.64 -1.61
CA GLU A 95 -2.45 1.76 -1.82
C GLU A 95 -2.92 3.15 -1.36
N GLY A 96 -3.45 3.94 -2.27
CA GLY A 96 -3.79 5.34 -2.03
C GLY A 96 -2.68 6.28 -2.48
N PHE A 97 -2.66 7.51 -1.98
CA PHE A 97 -1.73 8.56 -2.39
C PHE A 97 -1.73 8.82 -3.90
N LYS A 98 -2.89 8.76 -4.52
CA LYS A 98 -3.04 8.76 -6.00
C LYS A 98 -2.54 10.02 -6.70
N GLU A 99 -2.46 11.13 -5.98
CA GLU A 99 -1.99 12.42 -6.54
C GLU A 99 -0.45 12.56 -6.51
N GLU A 100 0.25 11.66 -5.85
CA GLU A 100 1.71 11.69 -5.77
C GLU A 100 2.37 11.29 -7.09
N ASN A 101 3.57 11.83 -7.34
CA ASN A 101 4.30 11.65 -8.60
C ASN A 101 5.14 10.36 -8.62
N TYR A 102 4.49 9.22 -8.44
CA TYR A 102 5.09 7.89 -8.58
C TYR A 102 4.37 7.11 -9.66
N ASP A 103 5.07 6.18 -10.27
CA ASP A 103 4.48 5.24 -11.23
C ASP A 103 3.29 4.51 -10.59
N LYS A 104 2.17 4.51 -11.27
CA LYS A 104 0.94 3.95 -10.73
C LYS A 104 0.14 3.16 -11.75
N ILE A 105 -0.56 2.17 -11.24
CA ILE A 105 -1.53 1.39 -11.99
C ILE A 105 -2.93 1.85 -11.56
N ILE A 106 -3.73 2.24 -12.52
CA ILE A 106 -5.14 2.56 -12.29
C ILE A 106 -5.94 1.26 -12.16
N VAL A 107 -6.72 1.17 -11.09
CA VAL A 107 -7.64 0.07 -10.83
C VAL A 107 -9.06 0.63 -10.86
N TYR A 108 -9.94 0.08 -11.68
CA TYR A 108 -11.28 0.59 -11.89
C TYR A 108 -12.29 -0.53 -12.12
N LYS A 109 -13.56 -0.28 -11.84
CA LYS A 109 -14.69 -1.18 -12.09
C LYS A 109 -15.47 -0.85 -13.34
N ASN A 110 -15.52 0.43 -13.68
CA ASN A 110 -16.35 0.94 -14.77
C ASN A 110 -15.67 2.14 -15.45
N ASN A 111 -16.23 2.54 -16.58
CA ASN A 111 -15.68 3.63 -17.37
C ASN A 111 -15.74 5.00 -16.68
N ASP A 112 -16.68 5.24 -15.77
CA ASP A 112 -16.77 6.50 -15.05
C ASP A 112 -15.59 6.64 -14.07
N GLU A 113 -15.27 5.58 -13.35
CA GLU A 113 -14.07 5.54 -12.51
C GLU A 113 -12.80 5.74 -13.36
N LEU A 114 -12.70 5.09 -14.50
CA LEU A 114 -11.55 5.23 -15.39
C LEU A 114 -11.38 6.67 -15.88
N ARG A 115 -12.46 7.32 -16.31
CA ARG A 115 -12.42 8.72 -16.77
C ARG A 115 -11.90 9.66 -15.68
N THR A 116 -12.31 9.44 -14.44
CA THR A 116 -11.86 10.24 -13.30
C THR A 116 -10.38 10.01 -13.01
N LEU A 117 -9.93 8.77 -13.07
CA LEU A 117 -8.57 8.39 -12.66
C LEU A 117 -7.53 8.59 -13.75
N GLN A 118 -7.90 8.53 -15.03
CA GLN A 118 -6.92 8.63 -16.13
C GLN A 118 -6.24 10.00 -16.24
N ARG A 119 -6.76 11.01 -15.57
CA ARG A 119 -6.14 12.35 -15.45
C ARG A 119 -4.90 12.36 -14.54
N LEU A 120 -4.70 11.33 -13.75
CA LEU A 120 -3.57 11.22 -12.84
C LEU A 120 -2.25 11.14 -13.61
N SER A 121 -1.18 11.63 -12.98
CA SER A 121 0.17 11.57 -13.54
C SER A 121 0.81 10.20 -13.36
N HIS A 122 1.83 9.90 -14.17
CA HIS A 122 2.66 8.70 -14.04
C HIS A 122 1.88 7.38 -14.10
N VAL A 123 0.84 7.33 -14.91
CA VAL A 123 0.06 6.10 -15.11
C VAL A 123 0.81 5.18 -16.06
N ILE A 124 1.25 4.03 -15.57
CA ILE A 124 1.97 3.01 -16.34
C ILE A 124 1.07 1.86 -16.80
N GLY A 125 -0.13 1.76 -16.27
CA GLY A 125 -1.10 0.72 -16.65
C GLY A 125 -2.48 0.94 -16.06
N LYS A 126 -3.44 0.19 -16.58
CA LYS A 126 -4.85 0.24 -16.19
C LYS A 126 -5.38 -1.17 -16.10
N ILE A 127 -6.11 -1.48 -15.02
CA ILE A 127 -6.72 -2.80 -14.80
C ILE A 127 -8.18 -2.63 -14.44
N GLU A 128 -9.05 -3.26 -15.21
CA GLU A 128 -10.46 -3.42 -14.87
C GLU A 128 -10.61 -4.63 -13.94
N THR A 129 -11.06 -4.40 -12.72
CA THR A 129 -11.09 -5.47 -11.70
C THR A 129 -12.04 -6.61 -11.99
N ASN A 130 -13.11 -6.34 -12.73
CA ASN A 130 -14.09 -7.35 -13.11
C ASN A 130 -13.72 -8.13 -14.38
N HIS A 131 -12.61 -7.76 -15.03
CA HIS A 131 -12.15 -8.46 -16.23
C HIS A 131 -11.60 -9.84 -15.85
N PRO A 132 -11.92 -10.92 -16.60
CA PRO A 132 -11.43 -12.27 -16.28
C PRO A 132 -9.89 -12.38 -16.25
N ARG A 133 -9.21 -11.51 -16.98
CA ARG A 133 -7.74 -11.47 -17.09
C ARG A 133 -7.07 -10.41 -16.21
N ALA A 134 -7.78 -9.83 -15.24
CA ALA A 134 -7.23 -8.77 -14.39
C ALA A 134 -5.90 -9.18 -13.73
N ASN A 135 -5.84 -10.39 -13.18
CA ASN A 135 -4.62 -10.91 -12.56
C ASN A 135 -3.48 -11.11 -13.57
N ASN A 136 -3.80 -11.58 -14.78
CA ASN A 136 -2.80 -11.73 -15.83
C ASN A 136 -2.27 -10.38 -16.30
N GLN A 137 -3.12 -9.37 -16.41
CA GLN A 137 -2.73 -8.01 -16.73
C GLN A 137 -1.82 -7.43 -15.64
N LEU A 138 -2.14 -7.65 -14.37
CA LEU A 138 -1.30 -7.24 -13.24
C LEU A 138 0.09 -7.87 -13.33
N LYS A 139 0.16 -9.18 -13.52
CA LYS A 139 1.43 -9.91 -13.64
C LYS A 139 2.27 -9.40 -14.82
N HIS A 140 1.63 -9.12 -15.94
CA HIS A 140 2.30 -8.55 -17.10
C HIS A 140 2.91 -7.18 -16.81
N LEU A 141 2.15 -6.29 -16.16
CA LEU A 141 2.63 -4.97 -15.76
C LEU A 141 3.78 -5.06 -14.74
N LEU A 142 3.68 -5.95 -13.76
CA LEU A 142 4.74 -6.17 -12.78
C LEU A 142 6.01 -6.74 -13.42
N ASN A 143 5.90 -7.70 -14.34
CA ASN A 143 7.05 -8.22 -15.09
C ASN A 143 7.74 -7.13 -15.89
N LYS A 144 6.98 -6.28 -16.56
CA LYS A 144 7.50 -5.15 -17.31
C LYS A 144 8.22 -4.16 -16.39
N LEU A 145 7.62 -3.84 -15.25
CA LEU A 145 8.23 -2.96 -14.25
C LEU A 145 9.55 -3.51 -13.73
N ILE A 146 9.58 -4.79 -13.37
CA ILE A 146 10.79 -5.49 -12.91
C ILE A 146 11.90 -5.39 -13.96
N LYS A 147 11.57 -5.66 -15.20
CA LYS A 147 12.52 -5.59 -16.32
C LYS A 147 13.01 -4.14 -16.54
N ASP A 148 12.12 -3.18 -16.59
CA ASP A 148 12.45 -1.78 -16.86
C ASP A 148 13.28 -1.15 -15.74
N LYS A 149 13.12 -1.59 -14.50
CA LYS A 149 13.88 -1.12 -13.33
C LYS A 149 15.17 -1.94 -13.07
N GLY A 150 15.47 -2.94 -13.89
CA GLY A 150 16.65 -3.77 -13.74
C GLY A 150 16.67 -4.61 -12.46
N MET A 151 15.53 -4.98 -11.95
CA MET A 151 15.39 -5.86 -10.77
C MET A 151 15.71 -7.31 -11.15
N ASN A 152 16.50 -7.97 -10.35
CA ASN A 152 16.88 -9.37 -10.53
C ASN A 152 16.12 -10.30 -9.59
#